data_a9a37a66dd46b578a7d0a4405d9dd6b5
#
_entry.id   a9a37a66dd46b578a7d0a4405d9dd6b5
#
_cell.length_a   1.000
_cell.length_b   1.000
_cell.length_c   1.000
_cell.angle_alpha   90.00
_cell.angle_beta   90.00
_cell.angle_gamma   90.00
#
_symmetry.space_group_name_H-M   'P 1'
#
loop_
_entity.id
_entity.type
_entity.pdbx_description
1 polymer ?
#
loop_
_entity_poly.entity_id
_entity_poly.type
_entity_poly.pdbx_seq_one_letter_code
_entity_poly.pdbx_strand_id
1 'polypeptide(L)'
;MSNTKESVVLKYDDMGIPSIMLKVENTAKTPEEADRMFFVRGVEYDAVYLSRFVNCVQNGRAYSLPLMDPKVSIDMDDAIAACRKKGAGWHLMTAIEWNWLRKHTNPDIHGNTWKGHYYNDETEVGIKVPNTWRTLTGSGPASWFHNGNKETGVADVVGLVWKMIADMRLKNGVFQYMPDNDA
;
A
#
# COMPACT_ATOMS: atom_id res chain seq x y z
N MET A 1 -17.76 13.60 -8.33
CA MET A 1 -16.36 14.09 -8.33
C MET A 1 -15.67 13.42 -7.16
N SER A 2 -14.41 13.07 -7.26
CA SER A 2 -13.68 12.51 -6.12
C SER A 2 -13.48 13.61 -5.07
N ASN A 3 -13.85 13.35 -3.81
CA ASN A 3 -13.60 14.26 -2.69
C ASN A 3 -12.20 14.07 -2.10
N THR A 4 -11.25 13.68 -2.95
CA THR A 4 -9.86 13.46 -2.59
C THR A 4 -8.91 14.07 -3.62
N LYS A 5 -7.71 14.44 -3.17
CA LYS A 5 -6.60 14.87 -4.02
C LYS A 5 -5.37 14.06 -3.69
N GLU A 6 -4.72 13.53 -4.71
CA GLU A 6 -3.53 12.69 -4.58
C GLU A 6 -2.25 13.48 -4.89
N SER A 7 -1.18 13.18 -4.15
CA SER A 7 0.17 13.68 -4.42
C SER A 7 1.22 12.72 -3.88
N VAL A 8 2.40 12.69 -4.53
CA VAL A 8 3.53 11.89 -4.06
C VAL A 8 4.41 12.74 -3.15
N VAL A 9 4.73 12.20 -1.98
CA VAL A 9 5.51 12.90 -0.96
C VAL A 9 6.54 11.98 -0.31
N LEU A 10 7.57 12.58 0.28
CA LEU A 10 8.45 11.90 1.23
C LEU A 10 7.88 12.08 2.64
N LYS A 11 7.68 10.98 3.36
CA LYS A 11 7.33 10.99 4.78
C LYS A 11 8.47 10.35 5.58
N TYR A 12 8.99 11.10 6.53
CA TYR A 12 10.14 10.69 7.34
C TYR A 12 9.66 9.99 8.62
N ASP A 13 10.40 8.97 9.03
CA ASP A 13 10.20 8.32 10.33
C ASP A 13 10.87 9.13 11.47
N ASP A 14 10.81 8.61 12.71
CA ASP A 14 11.40 9.24 13.90
C ASP A 14 12.95 9.29 13.87
N MET A 15 13.58 8.57 12.94
CA MET A 15 15.02 8.61 12.69
C MET A 15 15.40 9.50 11.49
N GLY A 16 14.45 10.16 10.88
CA GLY A 16 14.66 10.97 9.68
C GLY A 16 14.86 10.17 8.39
N ILE A 17 14.47 8.89 8.35
CA ILE A 17 14.59 8.04 7.16
C ILE A 17 13.29 8.13 6.35
N PRO A 18 13.37 8.44 5.03
CA PRO A 18 12.18 8.64 4.23
C PRO A 18 11.51 7.34 3.77
N SER A 19 10.21 7.42 3.56
CA SER A 19 9.41 6.53 2.71
C SER A 19 8.73 7.36 1.62
N ILE A 20 8.58 6.80 0.42
CA ILE A 20 7.82 7.45 -0.65
C ILE A 20 6.36 7.03 -0.50
N MET A 21 5.49 8.02 -0.28
CA MET A 21 4.09 7.80 0.04
C MET A 21 3.18 8.48 -0.98
N LEU A 22 2.01 7.90 -1.20
CA LEU A 22 0.88 8.59 -1.77
C LEU A 22 0.16 9.32 -0.63
N LYS A 23 0.20 10.65 -0.64
CA LYS A 23 -0.64 11.49 0.21
C LYS A 23 -2.01 11.61 -0.44
N VAL A 24 -3.06 11.21 0.26
CA VAL A 24 -4.45 11.41 -0.14
C VAL A 24 -5.03 12.45 0.78
N GLU A 25 -5.37 13.62 0.23
CA GLU A 25 -5.96 14.74 0.97
C GLU A 25 -7.48 14.62 0.95
N ASN A 26 -8.11 14.84 2.09
CA ASN A 26 -9.55 15.01 2.20
C ASN A 26 -9.94 16.39 1.65
N THR A 27 -10.72 16.42 0.57
CA THR A 27 -11.23 17.65 -0.02
C THR A 27 -12.76 17.79 0.09
N ALA A 28 -13.37 16.92 0.90
CA ALA A 28 -14.80 16.98 1.21
C ALA A 28 -15.14 18.29 1.92
N LYS A 29 -16.33 18.81 1.66
CA LYS A 29 -16.79 20.04 2.27
C LYS A 29 -17.51 19.81 3.60
N THR A 30 -17.99 18.59 3.78
CA THR A 30 -18.64 18.15 5.02
C THR A 30 -18.14 16.76 5.43
N PRO A 31 -18.22 16.39 6.72
CA PRO A 31 -17.81 15.07 7.18
C PRO A 31 -18.56 13.91 6.50
N GLU A 32 -19.81 14.11 6.10
CA GLU A 32 -20.63 13.08 5.44
C GLU A 32 -20.17 12.79 4.01
N GLU A 33 -19.51 13.74 3.36
CA GLU A 33 -18.93 13.59 2.03
C GLU A 33 -17.53 12.97 2.05
N ALA A 34 -16.87 12.98 3.21
CA ALA A 34 -15.51 12.46 3.36
C ALA A 34 -15.50 10.92 3.33
N ASP A 35 -14.44 10.36 2.71
CA ASP A 35 -14.25 8.91 2.75
C ASP A 35 -13.92 8.46 4.18
N ARG A 36 -14.41 7.29 4.55
CA ARG A 36 -14.24 6.71 5.89
C ARG A 36 -12.78 6.51 6.29
N MET A 37 -11.87 6.37 5.35
CA MET A 37 -10.45 6.22 5.67
C MET A 37 -9.86 7.44 6.40
N PHE A 38 -10.49 8.61 6.27
CA PHE A 38 -10.05 9.82 6.97
C PHE A 38 -10.47 9.89 8.44
N PHE A 39 -11.37 9.00 8.89
CA PHE A 39 -11.83 8.94 10.28
C PHE A 39 -11.11 7.81 11.01
N VAL A 40 -10.05 8.15 11.75
CA VAL A 40 -9.28 7.20 12.55
C VAL A 40 -9.75 7.29 13.98
N ARG A 41 -10.34 6.21 14.52
CA ARG A 41 -10.92 6.16 15.87
C ARG A 41 -11.86 7.33 16.17
N GLY A 42 -12.65 7.73 15.18
CA GLY A 42 -13.62 8.82 15.30
C GLY A 42 -13.04 10.22 15.19
N VAL A 43 -11.74 10.37 14.94
CA VAL A 43 -11.09 11.65 14.67
C VAL A 43 -10.90 11.80 13.16
N GLU A 44 -11.38 12.92 12.60
CA GLU A 44 -11.20 13.25 11.19
C GLU A 44 -9.80 13.82 10.94
N TYR A 45 -9.16 13.33 9.87
CA TYR A 45 -7.84 13.78 9.42
C TYR A 45 -7.91 14.41 8.03
N ASP A 46 -7.13 15.45 7.83
CA ASP A 46 -7.03 16.16 6.53
C ASP A 46 -6.35 15.31 5.45
N ALA A 47 -5.59 14.31 5.82
CA ALA A 47 -4.89 13.44 4.88
C ALA A 47 -4.51 12.08 5.48
N VAL A 48 -4.49 11.06 4.62
CA VAL A 48 -3.94 9.73 4.88
C VAL A 48 -2.77 9.49 3.94
N TYR A 49 -1.77 8.72 4.39
CA TYR A 49 -0.56 8.43 3.62
C TYR A 49 -0.45 6.92 3.36
N LEU A 50 -0.53 6.51 2.10
CA LEU A 50 -0.42 5.13 1.69
C LEU A 50 0.98 4.86 1.14
N SER A 51 1.57 3.70 1.46
CA SER A 51 2.85 3.28 0.87
C SER A 51 2.73 3.18 -0.64
N ARG A 52 3.60 3.86 -1.39
CA ARG A 52 3.63 3.76 -2.87
C ARG A 52 4.16 2.44 -3.37
N PHE A 53 5.01 1.79 -2.59
CA PHE A 53 5.66 0.53 -2.93
C PHE A 53 5.41 -0.49 -1.83
N VAL A 54 5.34 -1.76 -2.20
CA VAL A 54 5.32 -2.85 -1.22
C VAL A 54 6.56 -2.70 -0.35
N ASN A 55 6.38 -2.77 0.98
CA ASN A 55 7.44 -2.42 1.90
C ASN A 55 8.59 -3.45 1.90
N CYS A 56 9.82 -2.96 1.90
CA CYS A 56 10.98 -3.69 2.40
C CYS A 56 11.14 -3.44 3.92
N VAL A 57 11.86 -4.31 4.60
CA VAL A 57 12.18 -4.14 6.03
C VAL A 57 13.68 -4.00 6.22
N GLN A 58 14.10 -2.90 6.81
CA GLN A 58 15.50 -2.62 7.14
C GLN A 58 15.62 -2.27 8.63
N ASN A 59 16.50 -2.93 9.35
CA ASN A 59 16.66 -2.76 10.79
C ASN A 59 15.36 -2.90 11.61
N GLY A 60 14.46 -3.77 11.12
CA GLY A 60 13.15 -4.01 11.72
C GLY A 60 12.13 -2.90 11.50
N ARG A 61 12.32 -2.01 10.52
CA ARG A 61 11.42 -0.92 10.13
C ARG A 61 10.96 -1.09 8.70
N ALA A 62 9.68 -0.86 8.43
CA ALA A 62 9.08 -1.01 7.11
C ALA A 62 9.22 0.27 6.28
N TYR A 63 9.78 0.18 5.07
CA TYR A 63 9.98 1.34 4.19
C TYR A 63 9.36 1.12 2.82
N SER A 64 8.63 2.11 2.34
CA SER A 64 8.09 2.22 0.99
C SER A 64 9.14 2.83 0.07
N LEU A 65 9.91 1.96 -0.59
CA LEU A 65 11.01 2.36 -1.48
C LEU A 65 10.93 1.60 -2.82
N PRO A 66 11.27 2.26 -3.94
CA PRO A 66 11.34 1.59 -5.23
C PRO A 66 12.58 0.70 -5.34
N LEU A 67 12.52 -0.27 -6.25
CA LEU A 67 13.64 -1.13 -6.61
C LEU A 67 14.25 -1.92 -5.43
N MET A 68 13.40 -2.26 -4.46
CA MET A 68 13.77 -3.11 -3.32
C MET A 68 13.17 -4.50 -3.45
N ASP A 69 13.81 -5.50 -2.86
CA ASP A 69 13.17 -6.80 -2.66
C ASP A 69 12.05 -6.63 -1.61
N PRO A 70 10.78 -6.88 -1.96
CA PRO A 70 9.68 -6.75 -1.00
C PRO A 70 9.86 -7.73 0.15
N LYS A 71 9.51 -7.32 1.36
CA LYS A 71 9.56 -8.21 2.52
C LYS A 71 8.56 -9.35 2.36
N VAL A 72 9.06 -10.58 2.45
CA VAL A 72 8.27 -11.82 2.47
C VAL A 72 8.57 -12.63 3.73
N SER A 73 7.81 -13.70 3.96
CA SER A 73 8.00 -14.59 5.12
C SER A 73 8.05 -13.79 6.44
N ILE A 74 7.05 -12.95 6.63
CA ILE A 74 6.83 -12.15 7.83
C ILE A 74 5.42 -12.49 8.35
N ASP A 75 5.25 -12.63 9.64
CA ASP A 75 3.93 -12.78 10.23
C ASP A 75 3.25 -11.43 10.49
N MET A 76 2.00 -11.48 10.95
CA MET A 76 1.18 -10.28 11.17
C MET A 76 1.75 -9.40 12.29
N ASP A 77 2.20 -10.01 13.37
CA ASP A 77 2.70 -9.27 14.53
C ASP A 77 4.02 -8.56 14.20
N ASP A 78 4.91 -9.23 13.49
CA ASP A 78 6.17 -8.66 13.00
C ASP A 78 5.92 -7.56 11.96
N ALA A 79 4.93 -7.71 11.08
CA ALA A 79 4.58 -6.68 10.10
C ALA A 79 4.03 -5.42 10.80
N ILE A 80 3.16 -5.57 11.78
CA ILE A 80 2.64 -4.47 12.61
C ILE A 80 3.79 -3.81 13.37
N ALA A 81 4.66 -4.60 14.01
CA ALA A 81 5.80 -4.09 14.76
C ALA A 81 6.77 -3.30 13.87
N ALA A 82 7.05 -3.78 12.65
CA ALA A 82 7.93 -3.10 11.70
C ALA A 82 7.37 -1.73 11.24
N CYS A 83 6.05 -1.60 11.12
CA CYS A 83 5.41 -0.31 10.84
C CYS A 83 5.48 0.61 12.06
N ARG A 84 5.05 0.14 13.23
CA ARG A 84 5.01 0.94 14.49
C ARG A 84 6.37 1.41 14.96
N LYS A 85 7.42 0.64 14.69
CA LYS A 85 8.81 1.01 15.03
C LYS A 85 9.28 2.30 14.36
N LYS A 86 8.62 2.77 13.33
CA LYS A 86 8.92 4.04 12.63
C LYS A 86 8.45 5.29 13.37
N GLY A 87 7.72 5.12 14.46
CA GLY A 87 7.19 6.23 15.26
C GLY A 87 5.67 6.36 15.18
N ALA A 88 5.16 7.38 15.87
CA ALA A 88 3.71 7.62 15.97
C ALA A 88 3.06 7.85 14.59
N GLY A 89 1.86 7.28 14.39
CA GLY A 89 1.10 7.39 13.16
C GLY A 89 1.53 6.46 12.02
N TRP A 90 2.60 5.65 12.20
CA TRP A 90 2.96 4.60 11.26
C TRP A 90 2.28 3.28 11.65
N HIS A 91 1.52 2.72 10.74
CA HIS A 91 0.74 1.51 10.97
C HIS A 91 0.72 0.61 9.73
N LEU A 92 0.34 -0.63 9.89
CA LEU A 92 0.04 -1.54 8.77
C LEU A 92 -1.29 -1.11 8.15
N MET A 93 -1.35 -1.02 6.81
CA MET A 93 -2.54 -0.60 6.06
C MET A 93 -3.80 -1.31 6.56
N THR A 94 -4.85 -0.55 6.82
CA THR A 94 -6.14 -1.06 7.31
C THR A 94 -7.02 -1.53 6.16
N ALA A 95 -8.09 -2.27 6.48
CA ALA A 95 -9.05 -2.75 5.48
C ALA A 95 -9.76 -1.58 4.77
N ILE A 96 -10.02 -0.48 5.46
CA ILE A 96 -10.67 0.70 4.89
C ILE A 96 -9.73 1.44 3.93
N GLU A 97 -8.48 1.62 4.30
CA GLU A 97 -7.46 2.23 3.44
C GLU A 97 -7.22 1.38 2.18
N TRP A 98 -7.11 0.06 2.34
CA TRP A 98 -7.01 -0.85 1.21
C TRP A 98 -8.24 -0.78 0.29
N ASN A 99 -9.44 -0.72 0.87
CA ASN A 99 -10.69 -0.61 0.09
C ASN A 99 -10.76 0.70 -0.70
N TRP A 100 -10.28 1.82 -0.11
CA TRP A 100 -10.15 3.07 -0.84
C TRP A 100 -9.21 2.92 -2.04
N LEU A 101 -8.01 2.41 -1.84
CA LEU A 101 -7.03 2.19 -2.91
C LEU A 101 -7.60 1.29 -4.01
N ARG A 102 -8.25 0.19 -3.64
CA ARG A 102 -8.88 -0.72 -4.59
C ARG A 102 -9.96 -0.04 -5.44
N LYS A 103 -10.80 0.80 -4.85
CA LYS A 103 -11.85 1.55 -5.55
C LYS A 103 -11.30 2.59 -6.53
N HIS A 104 -10.13 3.14 -6.24
CA HIS A 104 -9.46 4.15 -7.06
C HIS A 104 -8.41 3.53 -8.02
N THR A 105 -8.27 2.21 -7.99
CA THR A 105 -7.43 1.49 -8.96
C THR A 105 -8.16 1.35 -10.28
N ASN A 106 -7.51 1.73 -11.38
CA ASN A 106 -8.02 1.54 -12.73
C ASN A 106 -8.31 0.04 -12.96
N PRO A 107 -9.49 -0.36 -13.46
CA PRO A 107 -9.86 -1.76 -13.66
C PRO A 107 -8.95 -2.52 -14.63
N ASP A 108 -8.23 -1.82 -15.51
CA ASP A 108 -7.30 -2.42 -16.47
C ASP A 108 -5.88 -2.67 -15.91
N ILE A 109 -5.67 -2.35 -14.60
CA ILE A 109 -4.40 -2.59 -13.93
C ILE A 109 -4.17 -4.08 -13.67
N HIS A 110 -2.96 -4.50 -13.93
CA HIS A 110 -2.47 -5.84 -13.63
C HIS A 110 -1.05 -5.78 -13.05
N GLY A 111 -0.37 -6.89 -12.87
CA GLY A 111 0.93 -6.91 -12.23
C GLY A 111 1.65 -8.22 -12.35
N ASN A 112 2.80 -8.34 -11.71
CA ASN A 112 3.55 -9.57 -11.65
C ASN A 112 2.75 -10.66 -10.93
N THR A 113 2.11 -11.54 -11.67
CA THR A 113 1.34 -12.67 -11.13
C THR A 113 2.12 -13.98 -11.17
N TRP A 114 3.21 -14.04 -11.95
CA TRP A 114 4.04 -15.23 -12.10
C TRP A 114 5.40 -14.92 -12.76
N LYS A 115 6.47 -15.55 -12.27
CA LYS A 115 7.81 -15.60 -12.90
C LYS A 115 8.46 -14.24 -13.26
N GLY A 116 8.04 -13.17 -12.67
CA GLY A 116 8.61 -11.84 -12.91
C GLY A 116 7.98 -11.09 -14.09
N HIS A 117 6.90 -11.62 -14.65
CA HIS A 117 6.12 -10.97 -15.71
C HIS A 117 4.62 -11.11 -15.47
N TYR A 118 3.81 -10.39 -16.24
CA TYR A 118 2.37 -10.60 -16.24
C TYR A 118 2.01 -11.92 -16.94
N TYR A 119 1.11 -12.69 -16.35
CA TYR A 119 0.80 -14.05 -16.80
C TYR A 119 0.33 -14.14 -18.24
N ASN A 120 -0.45 -13.16 -18.71
CA ASN A 120 -1.03 -13.12 -20.06
C ASN A 120 -0.20 -12.30 -21.04
N ASP A 121 0.87 -11.63 -20.60
CA ASP A 121 1.73 -10.80 -21.45
C ASP A 121 3.18 -10.85 -20.95
N GLU A 122 3.99 -11.63 -21.63
CA GLU A 122 5.41 -11.79 -21.29
C GLU A 122 6.27 -10.56 -21.64
N THR A 123 5.71 -9.57 -22.36
CA THR A 123 6.40 -8.30 -22.63
C THR A 123 6.30 -7.34 -21.45
N GLU A 124 5.30 -7.50 -20.60
CA GLU A 124 5.15 -6.75 -19.36
C GLU A 124 5.97 -7.40 -18.23
N VAL A 125 7.21 -6.96 -18.12
CA VAL A 125 8.18 -7.52 -17.18
C VAL A 125 8.66 -6.50 -16.17
N GLY A 126 8.97 -6.98 -14.94
CA GLY A 126 9.70 -6.21 -13.92
C GLY A 126 11.14 -6.72 -13.77
N ILE A 127 11.97 -5.98 -13.04
CA ILE A 127 13.33 -6.40 -12.69
C ILE A 127 13.25 -7.52 -11.67
N LYS A 128 13.69 -8.71 -12.06
CA LYS A 128 13.56 -9.93 -11.25
C LYS A 128 14.51 -9.92 -10.06
N VAL A 129 14.00 -10.31 -8.89
CA VAL A 129 14.85 -10.65 -7.74
C VAL A 129 15.52 -12.00 -8.03
N PRO A 130 16.87 -12.11 -7.98
CA PRO A 130 17.58 -13.34 -8.32
C PRO A 130 17.07 -14.57 -7.53
N ASN A 131 16.94 -15.68 -8.22
CA ASN A 131 16.49 -16.97 -7.65
C ASN A 131 15.09 -16.95 -7.01
N THR A 132 14.27 -15.99 -7.39
CA THR A 132 12.87 -15.89 -6.92
C THR A 132 11.90 -15.68 -8.08
N TRP A 133 10.61 -15.65 -7.75
CA TRP A 133 9.52 -15.33 -8.68
C TRP A 133 9.09 -13.86 -8.55
N ARG A 134 9.69 -13.13 -7.61
CA ARG A 134 9.39 -11.73 -7.33
C ARG A 134 10.16 -10.82 -8.26
N THR A 135 9.63 -9.62 -8.42
CA THR A 135 10.35 -8.49 -9.00
C THR A 135 10.67 -7.47 -7.91
N LEU A 136 11.64 -6.60 -8.18
CA LEU A 136 11.88 -5.43 -7.36
C LEU A 136 10.65 -4.51 -7.39
N THR A 137 10.34 -3.89 -6.28
CA THR A 137 9.17 -3.02 -6.09
C THR A 137 9.13 -1.89 -7.12
N GLY A 138 7.98 -1.69 -7.77
CA GLY A 138 7.79 -0.63 -8.75
C GLY A 138 8.64 -0.73 -10.02
N SER A 139 9.30 -1.88 -10.27
CA SER A 139 10.11 -2.07 -11.47
C SER A 139 9.30 -2.40 -12.72
N GLY A 140 8.03 -2.71 -12.59
CA GLY A 140 7.14 -3.05 -13.68
C GLY A 140 6.73 -1.86 -14.56
N PRO A 141 5.97 -2.11 -15.65
CA PRO A 141 5.43 -1.07 -16.52
C PRO A 141 4.35 -0.22 -15.83
N ALA A 142 3.85 0.81 -16.52
CA ALA A 142 2.82 1.71 -16.00
C ALA A 142 1.50 0.99 -15.65
N SER A 143 1.15 -0.07 -16.38
CA SER A 143 0.01 -0.96 -16.13
C SER A 143 0.04 -1.66 -14.76
N TRP A 144 1.18 -1.65 -14.04
CA TRP A 144 1.33 -2.20 -12.69
C TRP A 144 1.14 -1.16 -11.57
N PHE A 145 0.78 0.08 -11.93
CA PHE A 145 0.52 1.17 -10.98
C PHE A 145 -0.97 1.50 -10.94
N HIS A 146 -1.55 1.70 -9.77
CA HIS A 146 -3.00 1.79 -9.54
C HIS A 146 -3.75 2.73 -10.50
N ASN A 147 -3.11 3.78 -10.97
CA ASN A 147 -3.67 4.78 -11.88
C ASN A 147 -3.04 4.75 -13.29
N GLY A 148 -2.26 3.71 -13.61
CA GLY A 148 -1.56 3.60 -14.89
C GLY A 148 -0.37 4.57 -15.06
N ASN A 149 0.13 5.18 -14.00
CA ASN A 149 1.21 6.16 -14.05
C ASN A 149 2.32 5.83 -13.03
N LYS A 150 3.55 5.65 -13.53
CA LYS A 150 4.72 5.30 -12.72
C LYS A 150 5.18 6.42 -11.79
N GLU A 151 4.88 7.68 -12.10
CA GLU A 151 5.34 8.82 -11.31
C GLU A 151 4.41 9.11 -10.14
N THR A 152 3.12 8.87 -10.31
CA THR A 152 2.09 9.24 -9.33
C THR A 152 1.38 8.05 -8.68
N GLY A 153 1.41 6.88 -9.31
CA GLY A 153 0.65 5.71 -8.87
C GLY A 153 1.28 4.95 -7.70
N VAL A 154 0.46 4.17 -7.01
CA VAL A 154 0.88 3.11 -6.09
C VAL A 154 1.22 1.89 -6.94
N ALA A 155 2.44 1.38 -6.77
CA ALA A 155 2.94 0.24 -7.51
C ALA A 155 2.43 -1.09 -6.93
N ASP A 156 2.39 -2.09 -7.80
CA ASP A 156 2.23 -3.49 -7.42
C ASP A 156 0.96 -3.76 -6.58
N VAL A 157 -0.12 -3.02 -6.85
CA VAL A 157 -1.42 -3.26 -6.18
C VAL A 157 -1.93 -4.66 -6.50
N VAL A 158 -1.72 -5.11 -7.75
CA VAL A 158 -2.01 -6.48 -8.20
C VAL A 158 -0.73 -7.30 -8.24
N GLY A 159 -0.77 -8.53 -7.74
CA GLY A 159 0.35 -9.46 -7.82
C GLY A 159 1.55 -9.13 -6.92
N LEU A 160 2.74 -9.46 -7.35
CA LEU A 160 4.05 -9.39 -6.71
C LEU A 160 4.16 -10.30 -5.47
N VAL A 161 3.51 -9.96 -4.36
CA VAL A 161 3.46 -10.74 -3.12
C VAL A 161 2.08 -10.62 -2.46
N TRP A 162 1.76 -11.53 -1.56
CA TRP A 162 0.60 -11.40 -0.69
C TRP A 162 0.76 -10.17 0.21
N LYS A 163 -0.31 -9.37 0.32
CA LYS A 163 -0.33 -8.18 1.14
C LYS A 163 -1.07 -8.45 2.45
N MET A 164 -0.43 -8.08 3.55
CA MET A 164 -1.07 -8.11 4.86
C MET A 164 -1.87 -6.83 5.08
N ILE A 165 -3.07 -6.98 5.60
CA ILE A 165 -3.99 -5.88 5.90
C ILE A 165 -4.38 -6.03 7.37
N ALA A 166 -4.21 -4.97 8.14
CA ALA A 166 -4.71 -4.89 9.52
C ALA A 166 -6.24 -4.92 9.54
N ASP A 167 -6.80 -5.15 10.71
CA ASP A 167 -8.25 -5.14 10.97
C ASP A 167 -9.05 -6.23 10.25
N MET A 168 -8.38 -7.20 9.67
CA MET A 168 -9.01 -8.37 9.07
C MET A 168 -8.56 -9.65 9.76
N ARG A 169 -9.51 -10.56 10.01
CA ARG A 169 -9.20 -11.91 10.49
C ARG A 169 -10.16 -12.93 9.89
N LEU A 170 -9.71 -14.15 9.77
CA LEU A 170 -10.56 -15.30 9.49
C LEU A 170 -10.85 -16.03 10.82
N LYS A 171 -12.11 -16.08 11.23
CA LYS A 171 -12.53 -16.81 12.43
C LYS A 171 -13.68 -17.75 12.08
N ASN A 172 -13.47 -19.05 12.34
CA ASN A 172 -14.48 -20.11 12.05
C ASN A 172 -15.00 -20.08 10.60
N GLY A 173 -14.10 -19.84 9.62
CA GLY A 173 -14.48 -19.78 8.20
C GLY A 173 -15.13 -18.47 7.75
N VAL A 174 -15.27 -17.49 8.65
CA VAL A 174 -15.89 -16.18 8.34
C VAL A 174 -14.83 -15.08 8.40
N PHE A 175 -14.75 -14.29 7.33
CA PHE A 175 -13.94 -13.06 7.34
C PHE A 175 -14.63 -12.00 8.19
N GLN A 176 -13.88 -11.47 9.13
CA GLN A 176 -14.27 -10.35 9.97
C GLN A 176 -13.31 -9.19 9.73
N TYR A 177 -13.82 -7.98 9.66
CA TYR A 177 -13.03 -6.76 9.51
C TYR A 177 -13.63 -5.65 10.40
N MET A 178 -12.78 -4.71 10.80
CA MET A 178 -13.24 -3.54 11.54
C MET A 178 -14.03 -2.62 10.60
N PRO A 179 -15.21 -2.13 10.99
CA PRO A 179 -16.03 -1.26 10.14
C PRO A 179 -15.46 0.16 10.04
N ASP A 180 -14.63 0.57 10.99
CA ASP A 180 -14.01 1.89 11.06
C ASP A 180 -12.48 1.76 10.94
N ASN A 181 -11.80 2.86 10.55
CA ASN A 181 -10.35 2.88 10.50
C ASN A 181 -9.80 2.90 11.93
N ASP A 182 -9.12 1.83 12.34
CA ASP A 182 -8.54 1.66 13.69
C ASP A 182 -7.00 1.72 13.68
N ALA A 183 -6.46 2.55 12.78
CA ALA A 183 -5.03 2.73 12.59
C ALA A 183 -4.28 3.24 13.83
#